data_287264a93df984920e2e3aa7da692e82
#
_entry.id   287264a93df984920e2e3aa7da692e82
#
_cell.length_a   1.000
_cell.length_b   1.000
_cell.length_c   1.000
_cell.angle_alpha   90.00
_cell.angle_beta   90.00
_cell.angle_gamma   90.00
#
_symmetry.space_group_name_H-M   'P 1'
#
loop_
_entity.id
_entity.type
_entity.pdbx_description
1 polymer ?
#
loop_
_entity_poly.entity_id
_entity_poly.type
_entity_poly.pdbx_seq_one_letter_code
_entity_poly.pdbx_strand_id
1 'polypeptide(L)'
;MAALNRAFGLTLPPEEAQYLELYLSAYLGAEDPWGSAQEMELRNLEAALIREMEKALHTDLSGYTSLRDDLYCHLRPMLLQVEQNIRTENPQLDTIRTDYPGLWKATRAACDAVQQQFVLPAISDDEAAYLAMHFGAVLEQNAMFRLRLRVVVACPLGMGSSRFLTSRLGNEFPSL
;
A
#
# COMPACT_ATOMS: atom_id res chain seq x y z
N MET A 1 -15.87 -17.77 -16.18
CA MET A 1 -15.67 -18.71 -15.05
C MET A 1 -15.51 -20.17 -15.47
N ALA A 2 -16.45 -20.82 -16.16
CA ALA A 2 -16.34 -22.24 -16.53
C ALA A 2 -15.09 -22.60 -17.35
N ALA A 3 -14.60 -21.69 -18.19
CA ALA A 3 -13.34 -21.86 -18.95
C ALA A 3 -12.10 -21.76 -18.06
N LEU A 4 -12.07 -20.78 -17.12
CA LEU A 4 -11.00 -20.59 -16.14
C LEU A 4 -10.90 -21.80 -15.19
N ASN A 5 -12.03 -22.23 -14.64
CA ASN A 5 -12.09 -23.39 -13.75
C ASN A 5 -11.54 -24.64 -14.46
N ARG A 6 -11.89 -24.85 -15.75
CA ARG A 6 -11.37 -25.98 -16.53
C ARG A 6 -9.88 -25.85 -16.86
N ALA A 7 -9.43 -24.64 -17.23
CA ALA A 7 -8.04 -24.43 -17.65
C ALA A 7 -7.04 -24.59 -16.48
N PHE A 8 -7.44 -24.21 -15.28
CA PHE A 8 -6.57 -24.20 -14.09
C PHE A 8 -6.96 -25.24 -13.04
N GLY A 9 -7.98 -26.09 -13.28
CA GLY A 9 -8.44 -27.09 -12.32
C GLY A 9 -9.01 -26.49 -11.03
N LEU A 10 -9.57 -25.28 -11.11
CA LEU A 10 -10.11 -24.56 -9.98
C LEU A 10 -11.61 -24.77 -9.83
N THR A 11 -12.12 -24.54 -8.64
CA THR A 11 -13.56 -24.45 -8.35
C THR A 11 -13.82 -23.11 -7.68
N LEU A 12 -13.82 -22.05 -8.47
CA LEU A 12 -14.09 -20.71 -7.98
C LEU A 12 -15.60 -20.49 -7.83
N PRO A 13 -16.06 -19.92 -6.72
CA PRO A 13 -17.46 -19.61 -6.51
C PRO A 13 -17.94 -18.54 -7.51
N PRO A 14 -19.25 -18.44 -7.79
CA PRO A 14 -19.79 -17.46 -8.74
C PRO A 14 -19.47 -16.01 -8.42
N GLU A 15 -19.33 -15.69 -7.13
CA GLU A 15 -19.02 -14.36 -6.63
C GLU A 15 -17.63 -13.89 -7.09
N GLU A 16 -16.67 -14.82 -7.19
CA GLU A 16 -15.33 -14.54 -7.72
C GLU A 16 -15.35 -14.16 -9.21
N ALA A 17 -16.43 -14.49 -9.92
CA ALA A 17 -16.59 -14.08 -11.31
C ALA A 17 -16.70 -12.56 -11.45
N GLN A 18 -17.43 -11.92 -10.55
CA GLN A 18 -17.61 -10.47 -10.55
C GLN A 18 -16.29 -9.74 -10.23
N TYR A 19 -15.52 -10.27 -9.27
CA TYR A 19 -14.20 -9.75 -8.97
C TYR A 19 -13.26 -9.86 -10.16
N LEU A 20 -13.19 -11.03 -10.78
CA LEU A 20 -12.33 -11.22 -11.96
C LEU A 20 -12.78 -10.36 -13.14
N GLU A 21 -14.08 -10.23 -13.39
CA GLU A 21 -14.60 -9.37 -14.46
C GLU A 21 -14.26 -7.90 -14.20
N LEU A 22 -14.39 -7.44 -12.96
CA LEU A 22 -14.04 -6.09 -12.55
C LEU A 22 -12.54 -5.83 -12.71
N TYR A 23 -11.69 -6.75 -12.21
CA TYR A 23 -10.25 -6.66 -12.36
C TYR A 23 -9.82 -6.69 -13.83
N LEU A 24 -10.35 -7.63 -14.60
CA LEU A 24 -10.03 -7.75 -16.01
C LEU A 24 -10.50 -6.52 -16.81
N SER A 25 -11.66 -5.98 -16.51
CA SER A 25 -12.14 -4.74 -17.14
C SER A 25 -11.26 -3.54 -16.77
N ALA A 26 -10.78 -3.48 -15.53
CA ALA A 26 -9.90 -2.41 -15.08
C ALA A 26 -8.51 -2.46 -15.72
N TYR A 27 -8.00 -3.67 -16.04
CA TYR A 27 -6.64 -3.85 -16.54
C TYR A 27 -6.53 -4.20 -18.01
N LEU A 28 -7.54 -4.88 -18.59
CA LEU A 28 -7.49 -5.41 -19.95
C LEU A 28 -8.49 -4.76 -20.90
N GLY A 29 -9.21 -3.74 -20.44
CA GLY A 29 -10.22 -3.06 -21.23
C GLY A 29 -9.67 -2.67 -22.60
N ALA A 30 -10.16 -3.31 -23.67
CA ALA A 30 -9.73 -3.09 -25.05
C ALA A 30 -10.09 -1.68 -25.59
N GLU A 31 -10.97 -0.99 -24.90
CA GLU A 31 -11.24 0.44 -24.99
C GLU A 31 -11.23 0.94 -23.56
N ASP A 32 -10.37 1.91 -23.25
CA ASP A 32 -10.27 2.48 -21.91
C ASP A 32 -11.69 2.91 -21.45
N PRO A 33 -12.36 2.18 -20.56
CA PRO A 33 -13.70 2.51 -20.12
C PRO A 33 -13.72 3.83 -19.36
N TRP A 34 -12.53 4.31 -18.98
CA TRP A 34 -12.29 5.58 -18.33
C TRP A 34 -11.81 6.57 -19.39
N GLY A 35 -12.68 7.47 -19.84
CA GLY A 35 -12.28 8.57 -20.69
C GLY A 35 -11.22 9.44 -20.01
N SER A 36 -10.53 10.28 -20.78
CA SER A 36 -9.46 11.17 -20.30
C SER A 36 -9.84 12.00 -19.07
N ALA A 37 -11.11 12.32 -18.87
CA ALA A 37 -11.60 13.04 -17.71
C ALA A 37 -11.56 12.20 -16.43
N GLN A 38 -11.99 10.95 -16.49
CA GLN A 38 -11.97 10.03 -15.35
C GLN A 38 -10.55 9.64 -14.96
N GLU A 39 -9.65 9.49 -15.93
CA GLU A 39 -8.24 9.26 -15.65
C GLU A 39 -7.62 10.45 -14.92
N MET A 40 -7.95 11.68 -15.35
CA MET A 40 -7.48 12.89 -14.66
C MET A 40 -8.03 12.98 -13.24
N GLU A 41 -9.28 12.60 -13.03
CA GLU A 41 -9.91 12.57 -11.70
C GLU A 41 -9.23 11.54 -10.78
N LEU A 42 -8.92 10.35 -11.28
CA LEU A 42 -8.17 9.32 -10.56
C LEU A 42 -6.76 9.80 -10.17
N ARG A 43 -6.05 10.46 -11.08
CA ARG A 43 -4.74 11.07 -10.79
C ARG A 43 -4.82 12.19 -9.76
N ASN A 44 -5.88 12.97 -9.79
CA ASN A 44 -6.13 14.01 -8.79
C ASN A 44 -6.42 13.41 -7.41
N LEU A 45 -7.18 12.33 -7.35
CA LEU A 45 -7.44 11.58 -6.12
C LEU A 45 -6.16 10.97 -5.55
N GLU A 46 -5.35 10.30 -6.39
CA GLU A 46 -4.04 9.76 -6.00
C GLU A 46 -3.16 10.86 -5.37
N ALA A 47 -3.03 11.99 -6.07
CA ALA A 47 -2.22 13.10 -5.59
C ALA A 47 -2.77 13.73 -4.31
N ALA A 48 -4.08 13.78 -4.13
CA ALA A 48 -4.71 14.26 -2.91
C ALA A 48 -4.45 13.30 -1.74
N LEU A 49 -4.60 12.00 -1.95
CA LEU A 49 -4.35 10.98 -0.93
C LEU A 49 -2.89 11.04 -0.45
N ILE A 50 -1.93 11.13 -1.36
CA ILE A 50 -0.50 11.28 -1.02
C ILE A 50 -0.28 12.54 -0.20
N ARG A 51 -0.83 13.69 -0.59
CA ARG A 51 -0.69 14.95 0.17
C ARG A 51 -1.26 14.87 1.57
N GLU A 52 -2.42 14.24 1.75
CA GLU A 52 -3.02 14.08 3.08
C GLU A 52 -2.17 13.15 3.96
N MET A 53 -1.59 12.10 3.38
CA MET A 53 -0.66 11.22 4.07
C MET A 53 0.65 11.95 4.45
N GLU A 54 1.23 12.74 3.54
CA GLU A 54 2.42 13.55 3.83
C GLU A 54 2.20 14.50 5.01
N LYS A 55 1.03 15.17 5.04
CA LYS A 55 0.64 16.04 6.15
C LYS A 55 0.52 15.27 7.47
N ALA A 56 -0.19 14.14 7.45
CA ALA A 56 -0.46 13.37 8.66
C ALA A 56 0.79 12.69 9.23
N LEU A 57 1.71 12.26 8.37
CA LEU A 57 2.95 11.58 8.75
C LEU A 57 4.16 12.50 8.88
N HIS A 58 4.03 13.77 8.49
CA HIS A 58 5.15 14.73 8.41
C HIS A 58 6.34 14.19 7.61
N THR A 59 6.06 13.52 6.50
CA THR A 59 7.05 12.81 5.68
C THR A 59 6.83 13.15 4.22
N ASP A 60 7.90 13.45 3.48
CA ASP A 60 7.86 13.64 2.04
C ASP A 60 7.80 12.28 1.33
N LEU A 61 6.76 12.07 0.55
CA LEU A 61 6.51 10.86 -0.24
C LEU A 61 6.68 11.11 -1.75
N SER A 62 7.00 12.33 -2.17
CA SER A 62 7.09 12.72 -3.58
C SER A 62 8.18 11.97 -4.36
N GLY A 63 9.23 11.51 -3.69
CA GLY A 63 10.34 10.77 -4.29
C GLY A 63 10.04 9.32 -4.64
N TYR A 64 8.89 8.78 -4.23
CA TYR A 64 8.54 7.38 -4.44
C TYR A 64 7.63 7.19 -5.66
N THR A 65 8.22 7.09 -6.83
CA THR A 65 7.48 6.90 -8.09
C THR A 65 6.68 5.60 -8.10
N SER A 66 7.23 4.52 -7.53
CA SER A 66 6.54 3.23 -7.39
C SER A 66 5.25 3.35 -6.57
N LEU A 67 5.23 4.17 -5.52
CA LEU A 67 4.02 4.39 -4.72
C LEU A 67 2.88 4.95 -5.56
N ARG A 68 3.19 5.88 -6.47
CA ARG A 68 2.19 6.46 -7.37
C ARG A 68 1.59 5.42 -8.31
N ASP A 69 2.45 4.60 -8.90
CA ASP A 69 2.01 3.55 -9.81
C ASP A 69 1.19 2.47 -9.07
N ASP A 70 1.64 2.07 -7.89
CA ASP A 70 0.96 1.09 -7.04
C ASP A 70 -0.41 1.62 -6.57
N LEU A 71 -0.48 2.87 -6.11
CA LEU A 71 -1.74 3.51 -5.72
C LEU A 71 -2.69 3.67 -6.91
N TYR A 72 -2.19 4.08 -8.06
CA TYR A 72 -3.01 4.20 -9.26
C TYR A 72 -3.64 2.86 -9.65
N CYS A 73 -2.84 1.80 -9.66
CA CYS A 73 -3.31 0.45 -9.94
C CYS A 73 -4.35 -0.05 -8.92
N HIS A 74 -4.20 0.34 -7.64
CA HIS A 74 -5.12 -0.05 -6.58
C HIS A 74 -6.41 0.79 -6.58
N LEU A 75 -6.30 2.11 -6.72
CA LEU A 75 -7.44 3.04 -6.64
C LEU A 75 -8.47 2.79 -7.75
N ARG A 76 -8.02 2.42 -8.93
CA ARG A 76 -8.91 2.17 -10.08
C ARG A 76 -9.96 1.08 -9.81
N PRO A 77 -9.59 -0.16 -9.45
CA PRO A 77 -10.56 -1.18 -9.09
C PRO A 77 -11.31 -0.87 -7.79
N MET A 78 -10.65 -0.24 -6.81
CA MET A 78 -11.27 0.14 -5.55
C MET A 78 -12.47 1.08 -5.77
N LEU A 79 -12.34 2.11 -6.58
CA LEU A 79 -13.45 3.03 -6.87
C LEU A 79 -14.63 2.31 -7.50
N LEU A 80 -14.38 1.43 -8.46
CA LEU A 80 -15.45 0.63 -9.08
C LEU A 80 -16.16 -0.28 -8.07
N GLN A 81 -15.41 -0.90 -7.15
CA GLN A 81 -15.96 -1.73 -6.10
C GLN A 81 -16.84 -0.92 -5.14
N VAL A 82 -16.33 0.23 -4.71
CA VAL A 82 -17.05 1.14 -3.80
C VAL A 82 -18.35 1.66 -4.46
N GLU A 83 -18.30 2.05 -5.73
CA GLU A 83 -19.48 2.49 -6.49
C GLU A 83 -20.55 1.37 -6.62
N GLN A 84 -20.10 0.15 -6.81
CA GLN A 84 -20.97 -1.02 -6.94
C GLN A 84 -21.37 -1.63 -5.58
N ASN A 85 -20.94 -1.02 -4.46
CA ASN A 85 -21.16 -1.51 -3.11
C ASN A 85 -20.67 -2.97 -2.91
N ILE A 86 -19.58 -3.34 -3.58
CA ILE A 86 -18.92 -4.63 -3.42
C ILE A 86 -18.04 -4.54 -2.15
N ARG A 87 -18.25 -5.46 -1.22
CA ARG A 87 -17.46 -5.53 0.00
C ARG A 87 -16.16 -6.26 -0.26
N THR A 88 -15.08 -5.63 0.16
CA THR A 88 -13.74 -6.22 0.19
C THR A 88 -13.40 -6.54 1.64
N GLU A 89 -12.76 -7.65 1.90
CA GLU A 89 -12.24 -8.00 3.22
C GLU A 89 -10.70 -7.92 3.18
N ASN A 90 -10.11 -7.31 4.21
CA ASN A 90 -8.66 -7.25 4.37
C ASN A 90 -8.23 -8.08 5.59
N PRO A 91 -7.57 -9.22 5.38
CA PRO A 91 -7.14 -10.10 6.48
C PRO A 91 -6.07 -9.46 7.38
N GLN A 92 -5.45 -8.36 6.96
CA GLN A 92 -4.42 -7.64 7.73
C GLN A 92 -4.97 -6.43 8.50
N LEU A 93 -6.28 -6.15 8.41
CA LEU A 93 -6.88 -4.97 9.04
C LEU A 93 -6.54 -4.86 10.53
N ASP A 94 -6.73 -5.94 11.29
CA ASP A 94 -6.48 -5.95 12.73
C ASP A 94 -4.98 -5.83 13.05
N THR A 95 -4.13 -6.46 12.26
CA THR A 95 -2.66 -6.32 12.36
C THR A 95 -2.24 -4.87 12.12
N ILE A 96 -2.75 -4.24 11.07
CA ILE A 96 -2.42 -2.84 10.75
C ILE A 96 -2.87 -1.90 11.86
N ARG A 97 -4.05 -2.11 12.43
CA ARG A 97 -4.57 -1.31 13.54
C ARG A 97 -3.74 -1.44 14.80
N THR A 98 -3.27 -2.65 15.09
CA THR A 98 -2.57 -2.99 16.34
C THR A 98 -1.09 -2.63 16.26
N ASP A 99 -0.42 -3.03 15.17
CA ASP A 99 1.03 -2.93 15.05
C ASP A 99 1.47 -1.59 14.45
N TYR A 100 0.60 -0.96 13.65
CA TYR A 100 0.88 0.31 12.97
C TYR A 100 -0.18 1.40 13.26
N PRO A 101 -0.51 1.69 14.54
CA PRO A 101 -1.63 2.59 14.89
C PRO A 101 -1.46 4.01 14.36
N GLY A 102 -0.22 4.50 14.24
CA GLY A 102 0.07 5.81 13.65
C GLY A 102 -0.24 5.86 12.15
N LEU A 103 0.19 4.84 11.41
CA LEU A 103 -0.10 4.69 9.99
C LEU A 103 -1.60 4.53 9.75
N TRP A 104 -2.25 3.66 10.53
CA TRP A 104 -3.69 3.45 10.45
C TRP A 104 -4.46 4.76 10.61
N LYS A 105 -4.16 5.51 11.69
CA LYS A 105 -4.81 6.80 11.97
C LYS A 105 -4.60 7.81 10.82
N ALA A 106 -3.39 7.89 10.30
CA ALA A 106 -3.06 8.79 9.19
C ALA A 106 -3.84 8.40 7.93
N THR A 107 -3.84 7.11 7.58
CA THR A 107 -4.55 6.62 6.39
C THR A 107 -6.05 6.82 6.50
N ARG A 108 -6.65 6.53 7.65
CA ARG A 108 -8.09 6.75 7.86
C ARG A 108 -8.46 8.23 7.69
N ALA A 109 -7.68 9.13 8.30
CA ALA A 109 -7.88 10.56 8.16
C ALA A 109 -7.72 11.06 6.70
N ALA A 110 -6.74 10.51 5.98
CA ALA A 110 -6.54 10.82 4.56
C ALA A 110 -7.72 10.32 3.71
N CYS A 111 -8.23 9.12 3.96
CA CYS A 111 -9.42 8.59 3.30
C CYS A 111 -10.64 9.49 3.54
N ASP A 112 -10.87 9.91 4.79
CA ASP A 112 -12.00 10.78 5.13
C ASP A 112 -11.89 12.14 4.43
N ALA A 113 -10.68 12.70 4.34
CA ALA A 113 -10.44 13.97 3.67
C ALA A 113 -10.72 13.88 2.16
N VAL A 114 -10.21 12.83 1.49
CA VAL A 114 -10.43 12.66 0.05
C VAL A 114 -11.88 12.29 -0.28
N GLN A 115 -12.56 11.52 0.58
CA GLN A 115 -14.00 11.27 0.42
C GLN A 115 -14.81 12.56 0.38
N GLN A 116 -14.51 13.51 1.28
CA GLN A 116 -15.18 14.80 1.32
C GLN A 116 -14.82 15.66 0.09
N GLN A 117 -13.55 15.68 -0.30
CA GLN A 117 -13.06 16.50 -1.40
C GLN A 117 -13.63 16.05 -2.76
N PHE A 118 -13.72 14.75 -3.00
CA PHE A 118 -14.13 14.16 -4.28
C PHE A 118 -15.57 13.63 -4.28
N VAL A 119 -16.30 13.82 -3.16
CA VAL A 119 -17.68 13.34 -2.99
C VAL A 119 -17.82 11.85 -3.28
N LEU A 120 -16.85 11.06 -2.77
CA LEU A 120 -16.82 9.61 -2.97
C LEU A 120 -17.78 8.90 -2.00
N PRO A 121 -18.27 7.71 -2.37
CA PRO A 121 -18.91 6.81 -1.42
C PRO A 121 -17.97 6.46 -0.25
N ALA A 122 -18.53 5.88 0.82
CA ALA A 122 -17.75 5.55 2.00
C ALA A 122 -16.66 4.50 1.70
N ILE A 123 -15.39 4.87 1.90
CA ILE A 123 -14.25 3.97 1.87
C ILE A 123 -14.28 3.15 3.16
N SER A 124 -14.41 1.83 3.05
CA SER A 124 -14.45 0.93 4.20
C SER A 124 -13.11 0.90 4.95
N ASP A 125 -13.12 0.35 6.15
CA ASP A 125 -11.89 0.13 6.91
C ASP A 125 -10.97 -0.90 6.23
N ASP A 126 -11.54 -1.89 5.56
CA ASP A 126 -10.79 -2.87 4.79
C ASP A 126 -10.05 -2.24 3.62
N GLU A 127 -10.71 -1.37 2.86
CA GLU A 127 -10.08 -0.61 1.78
C GLU A 127 -9.01 0.36 2.31
N ALA A 128 -9.28 1.05 3.41
CA ALA A 128 -8.30 1.89 4.06
C ALA A 128 -7.07 1.09 4.53
N ALA A 129 -7.26 -0.16 4.95
CA ALA A 129 -6.15 -1.03 5.32
C ALA A 129 -5.28 -1.43 4.11
N TYR A 130 -5.87 -1.69 2.94
CA TYR A 130 -5.10 -1.89 1.72
C TYR A 130 -4.29 -0.65 1.35
N LEU A 131 -4.88 0.55 1.43
CA LEU A 131 -4.14 1.80 1.21
C LEU A 131 -3.01 1.97 2.24
N ALA A 132 -3.25 1.63 3.51
CA ALA A 132 -2.22 1.66 4.55
C ALA A 132 -1.04 0.74 4.23
N MET A 133 -1.27 -0.43 3.61
CA MET A 133 -0.20 -1.34 3.20
C MET A 133 0.71 -0.71 2.14
N HIS A 134 0.17 0.01 1.15
CA HIS A 134 0.97 0.71 0.14
C HIS A 134 1.87 1.78 0.78
N PHE A 135 1.32 2.60 1.65
CA PHE A 135 2.10 3.61 2.38
C PHE A 135 3.10 2.97 3.34
N GLY A 136 2.70 1.92 4.04
CA GLY A 136 3.55 1.18 4.97
C GLY A 136 4.79 0.61 4.30
N ALA A 137 4.64 0.02 3.12
CA ALA A 137 5.76 -0.53 2.35
C ALA A 137 6.84 0.53 2.04
N VAL A 138 6.41 1.75 1.68
CA VAL A 138 7.33 2.87 1.42
C VAL A 138 7.98 3.39 2.69
N LEU A 139 7.22 3.49 3.78
CA LEU A 139 7.75 3.95 5.07
C LEU A 139 8.75 2.98 5.66
N GLU A 140 8.53 1.68 5.55
CA GLU A 140 9.48 0.65 5.96
C GLU A 140 10.78 0.73 5.16
N GLN A 141 10.70 0.88 3.83
CA GLN A 141 11.87 1.11 3.02
C GLN A 141 12.65 2.36 3.48
N ASN A 142 11.94 3.44 3.80
CA ASN A 142 12.54 4.67 4.32
C ASN A 142 13.16 4.49 5.70
N ALA A 143 12.53 3.73 6.59
CA ALA A 143 13.06 3.41 7.91
C ALA A 143 14.37 2.63 7.80
N MET A 144 14.45 1.65 6.89
CA MET A 144 15.69 0.92 6.61
C MET A 144 16.79 1.83 6.05
N PHE A 145 16.44 2.84 5.23
CA PHE A 145 17.41 3.81 4.72
C PHE A 145 17.81 4.90 5.74
N ARG A 146 16.93 5.26 6.67
CA ARG A 146 17.18 6.30 7.69
C ARG A 146 17.87 5.77 8.93
N LEU A 147 17.70 4.51 9.28
CA LEU A 147 18.41 3.85 10.36
C LEU A 147 19.84 3.46 9.92
N ARG A 148 20.64 4.41 9.49
CA ARG A 148 22.09 4.27 9.58
C ARG A 148 22.46 4.43 11.06
N LEU A 149 22.22 3.39 11.84
CA LEU A 149 22.69 3.32 13.22
C LEU A 149 24.22 3.33 13.18
N ARG A 150 24.81 4.39 13.68
CA ARG A 150 26.27 4.39 13.93
C ARG A 150 26.52 3.58 15.19
N VAL A 151 26.88 2.33 15.01
CA VAL A 151 27.18 1.42 16.12
C VAL A 151 28.66 1.52 16.45
N VAL A 152 28.99 1.87 17.70
CA VAL A 152 30.34 1.81 18.21
C VAL A 152 30.51 0.54 19.03
N VAL A 153 31.36 -0.36 18.56
CA VAL A 153 31.67 -1.60 19.27
C VAL A 153 32.91 -1.38 20.13
N ALA A 154 32.73 -1.32 21.45
CA ALA A 154 33.83 -1.24 22.43
C ALA A 154 33.93 -2.58 23.16
N CYS A 155 35.13 -3.16 23.15
CA CYS A 155 35.39 -4.43 23.85
C CYS A 155 36.63 -4.26 24.77
N PRO A 156 36.51 -4.55 26.08
CA PRO A 156 37.65 -4.47 27.02
C PRO A 156 38.70 -5.55 26.75
N LEU A 157 38.42 -6.57 25.94
CA LEU A 157 39.35 -7.65 25.60
C LEU A 157 40.29 -7.33 24.44
N GLY A 158 40.20 -6.12 23.88
CA GLY A 158 41.11 -5.64 22.84
C GLY A 158 40.55 -5.59 21.42
N MET A 159 41.38 -5.15 20.45
CA MET A 159 40.98 -4.87 19.08
C MET A 159 40.52 -6.12 18.27
N GLY A 160 41.03 -7.29 18.57
CA GLY A 160 40.66 -8.51 17.88
C GLY A 160 39.22 -8.89 18.13
N SER A 161 38.79 -8.79 19.39
CA SER A 161 37.41 -9.09 19.78
C SER A 161 36.41 -8.06 19.24
N SER A 162 36.74 -6.79 19.23
CA SER A 162 35.87 -5.75 18.67
C SER A 162 35.73 -5.88 17.14
N ARG A 163 36.78 -6.23 16.41
CA ARG A 163 36.75 -6.51 14.98
C ARG A 163 35.87 -7.73 14.65
N PHE A 164 35.98 -8.80 15.45
CA PHE A 164 35.13 -9.98 15.28
C PHE A 164 33.64 -9.66 15.49
N LEU A 165 33.30 -8.92 16.54
CA LEU A 165 31.95 -8.48 16.82
C LEU A 165 31.41 -7.55 15.73
N THR A 166 32.22 -6.61 15.25
CA THR A 166 31.83 -5.71 14.13
C THR A 166 31.55 -6.50 12.85
N SER A 167 32.43 -7.46 12.53
CA SER A 167 32.23 -8.32 11.35
C SER A 167 30.96 -9.15 11.45
N ARG A 168 30.68 -9.69 12.64
CA ARG A 168 29.49 -10.48 12.87
C ARG A 168 28.21 -9.65 12.80
N LEU A 169 28.19 -8.45 13.39
CA LEU A 169 27.08 -7.51 13.29
C LEU A 169 26.83 -7.10 11.84
N GLY A 170 27.86 -6.78 11.06
CA GLY A 170 27.70 -6.44 9.65
C GLY A 170 27.20 -7.60 8.77
N ASN A 171 27.47 -8.87 9.16
CA ASN A 171 26.94 -10.03 8.46
C ASN A 171 25.49 -10.36 8.83
N GLU A 172 25.12 -10.17 10.10
CA GLU A 172 23.75 -10.42 10.57
C GLU A 172 22.81 -9.25 10.25
N PHE A 173 23.34 -8.03 10.16
CA PHE A 173 22.58 -6.80 9.90
C PHE A 173 23.25 -5.98 8.78
N PRO A 174 23.11 -6.38 7.52
CA PRO A 174 23.77 -5.71 6.39
C PRO A 174 23.38 -4.23 6.19
N SER A 175 22.34 -3.77 6.85
CA SER A 175 21.82 -2.40 6.82
C SER A 175 22.43 -1.46 7.89
N LEU A 176 23.29 -1.97 8.76
CA LEU A 176 24.03 -1.17 9.77
C LEU A 176 25.30 -0.46 9.18
#